data_35016c7ca4c7cf34c6c631f836a6f81d
#
_entry.id   35016c7ca4c7cf34c6c631f836a6f81d
#
_cell.length_a   1.000
_cell.length_b   1.000
_cell.length_c   1.000
_cell.angle_alpha   90.00
_cell.angle_beta   90.00
_cell.angle_gamma   90.00
#
_symmetry.space_group_name_H-M   'P 1'
#
loop_
_entity.id
_entity.type
_entity.pdbx_description
1 polymer ?
#
loop_
_entity_poly.entity_id
_entity_poly.type
_entity_poly.pdbx_seq_one_letter_code
_entity_poly.pdbx_strand_id
1 'polypeptide(L)'
;EGIHSRTDFDLGNHQKFSGKKIQYFDTETGESYVPYVVETSIGVDRMVLQVLSASYEEQQLEGGESRIVMHIPAALAPVKAAVLPLVKKDGLPEVARDIQHALKCDFNVQYDEKDSIGKRYRRQDAIGTPYCITVDHQTLEDNCVTLRNRDTMQQERVAISELNNIIADKVSITSLLKALQ
;
A
#
# COMPACT_ATOMS: atom_id res chain seq x y z
N GLU A 1 10.80 -4.66 -17.46
CA GLU A 1 10.08 -5.83 -17.97
C GLU A 1 10.75 -6.33 -19.24
N GLY A 2 10.99 -7.64 -19.34
CA GLY A 2 11.41 -8.30 -20.56
C GLY A 2 10.25 -9.09 -21.15
N ILE A 3 10.04 -8.99 -22.47
CA ILE A 3 9.06 -9.80 -23.19
C ILE A 3 9.84 -10.55 -24.27
N HIS A 4 9.83 -11.86 -24.19
CA HIS A 4 10.64 -12.72 -25.04
C HIS A 4 9.79 -13.77 -25.75
N SER A 5 9.99 -13.93 -27.07
CA SER A 5 9.49 -15.10 -27.77
C SER A 5 10.47 -16.25 -27.56
N ARG A 6 10.02 -17.28 -26.85
CA ARG A 6 10.78 -18.51 -26.58
C ARG A 6 10.59 -19.56 -27.66
N THR A 7 9.78 -19.27 -28.66
CA THR A 7 9.37 -20.21 -29.70
C THR A 7 8.82 -21.52 -29.10
N ASP A 8 9.10 -22.65 -29.69
CA ASP A 8 8.75 -24.01 -29.18
C ASP A 8 9.80 -24.61 -28.27
N PHE A 9 10.86 -23.86 -27.91
CA PHE A 9 12.04 -24.37 -27.19
C PHE A 9 11.67 -25.04 -25.85
N ASP A 10 10.86 -24.40 -25.04
CA ASP A 10 10.52 -24.92 -23.71
C ASP A 10 9.60 -26.12 -23.79
N LEU A 11 8.48 -26.01 -24.52
CA LEU A 11 7.50 -27.08 -24.65
C LEU A 11 8.03 -28.25 -25.48
N GLY A 12 8.85 -28.00 -26.50
CA GLY A 12 9.53 -29.02 -27.28
C GLY A 12 10.47 -29.84 -26.43
N ASN A 13 11.29 -29.18 -25.59
CA ASN A 13 12.17 -29.86 -24.63
C ASN A 13 11.38 -30.64 -23.58
N HIS A 14 10.33 -30.07 -23.01
CA HIS A 14 9.48 -30.77 -22.06
C HIS A 14 8.84 -32.03 -22.68
N GLN A 15 8.34 -31.95 -23.92
CA GLN A 15 7.81 -33.10 -24.64
C GLN A 15 8.88 -34.18 -24.84
N LYS A 16 10.07 -33.77 -25.30
CA LYS A 16 11.19 -34.67 -25.56
C LYS A 16 11.66 -35.44 -24.33
N PHE A 17 11.86 -34.72 -23.19
CA PHE A 17 12.41 -35.32 -21.98
C PHE A 17 11.40 -36.01 -21.09
N SER A 18 10.14 -35.60 -21.12
CA SER A 18 9.05 -36.26 -20.36
C SER A 18 8.44 -37.46 -21.09
N GLY A 19 8.59 -37.54 -22.40
CA GLY A 19 7.91 -38.54 -23.25
C GLY A 19 6.39 -38.28 -23.39
N LYS A 20 5.89 -37.16 -22.85
CA LYS A 20 4.47 -36.79 -22.92
C LYS A 20 4.23 -35.88 -24.12
N LYS A 21 3.14 -36.10 -24.83
CA LYS A 21 2.71 -35.23 -25.92
C LYS A 21 2.21 -33.89 -25.34
N ILE A 22 2.91 -32.79 -25.67
CA ILE A 22 2.59 -31.42 -25.26
C ILE A 22 2.32 -30.63 -26.54
N GLN A 23 1.08 -30.78 -27.07
CA GLN A 23 0.66 -30.14 -28.30
C GLN A 23 -0.73 -29.53 -28.11
N TYR A 24 -0.95 -28.41 -28.77
CA TYR A 24 -2.27 -27.85 -28.96
C TYR A 24 -2.88 -28.41 -30.25
N PHE A 25 -4.15 -28.79 -30.21
CA PHE A 25 -4.91 -29.15 -31.39
C PHE A 25 -5.81 -27.98 -31.79
N ASP A 26 -5.55 -27.47 -32.97
CA ASP A 26 -6.35 -26.38 -33.53
C ASP A 26 -7.57 -26.96 -34.22
N THR A 27 -8.75 -26.65 -33.71
CA THR A 27 -10.03 -27.16 -34.26
C THR A 27 -10.44 -26.52 -35.58
N GLU A 28 -9.87 -25.32 -35.90
CA GLU A 28 -10.20 -24.62 -37.14
C GLU A 28 -9.35 -25.16 -38.30
N THR A 29 -8.09 -25.44 -38.06
CA THR A 29 -7.15 -25.97 -39.09
C THR A 29 -7.08 -27.50 -39.09
N GLY A 30 -7.49 -28.18 -38.01
CA GLY A 30 -7.36 -29.63 -37.83
C GLY A 30 -5.94 -30.09 -37.55
N GLU A 31 -5.01 -29.18 -37.25
CA GLU A 31 -3.60 -29.47 -37.06
C GLU A 31 -3.21 -29.50 -35.57
N SER A 32 -2.21 -30.33 -35.25
CA SER A 32 -1.57 -30.34 -33.91
C SER A 32 -0.17 -29.82 -34.00
N TYR A 33 0.16 -28.86 -33.14
CA TYR A 33 1.49 -28.26 -33.09
C TYR A 33 1.94 -27.98 -31.66
N VAL A 34 3.27 -27.81 -31.46
CA VAL A 34 3.82 -27.30 -30.18
C VAL A 34 3.71 -25.78 -30.19
N PRO A 35 2.92 -25.16 -29.26
CA PRO A 35 2.73 -23.73 -29.27
C PRO A 35 4.04 -22.99 -28.95
N TYR A 36 4.17 -21.78 -29.48
CA TYR A 36 5.21 -20.85 -29.05
C TYR A 36 4.88 -20.27 -27.67
N VAL A 37 5.90 -20.15 -26.85
CA VAL A 37 5.81 -19.53 -25.53
C VAL A 37 6.23 -18.06 -25.61
N VAL A 38 5.41 -17.16 -25.11
CA VAL A 38 5.80 -15.78 -24.83
C VAL A 38 6.03 -15.67 -23.33
N GLU A 39 7.28 -15.37 -22.97
CA GLU A 39 7.70 -15.18 -21.58
C GLU A 39 7.73 -13.69 -21.24
N THR A 40 7.14 -13.32 -20.12
CA THR A 40 7.35 -12.01 -19.51
C THR A 40 8.16 -12.18 -18.21
N SER A 41 9.16 -11.33 -18.00
CA SER A 41 9.99 -11.36 -16.80
C SER A 41 10.11 -9.96 -16.19
N ILE A 42 9.98 -9.89 -14.87
CA ILE A 42 10.06 -8.64 -14.10
C ILE A 42 10.97 -8.87 -12.89
N GLY A 43 11.99 -8.00 -12.73
CA GLY A 43 12.84 -8.01 -11.56
C GLY A 43 12.17 -7.31 -10.37
N VAL A 44 11.94 -8.02 -9.27
CA VAL A 44 11.27 -7.49 -8.07
C VAL A 44 12.01 -6.28 -7.51
N ASP A 45 13.33 -6.34 -7.36
CA ASP A 45 14.13 -5.24 -6.83
C ASP A 45 14.04 -3.97 -7.68
N ARG A 46 14.00 -4.15 -9.01
CA ARG A 46 13.81 -3.02 -9.93
C ARG A 46 12.42 -2.42 -9.82
N MET A 47 11.39 -3.24 -9.59
CA MET A 47 10.03 -2.74 -9.34
C MET A 47 9.95 -1.96 -8.03
N VAL A 48 10.59 -2.44 -6.96
CA VAL A 48 10.68 -1.70 -5.69
C VAL A 48 11.35 -0.35 -5.90
N LEU A 49 12.51 -0.32 -6.57
CA LEU A 49 13.22 0.93 -6.88
C LEU A 49 12.36 1.89 -7.71
N GLN A 50 11.65 1.38 -8.70
CA GLN A 50 10.75 2.17 -9.53
C GLN A 50 9.61 2.79 -8.73
N VAL A 51 8.94 1.99 -7.87
CA VAL A 51 7.85 2.49 -7.00
C VAL A 51 8.37 3.58 -6.07
N LEU A 52 9.52 3.36 -5.41
CA LEU A 52 10.12 4.36 -4.51
C LEU A 52 10.48 5.65 -5.27
N SER A 53 11.15 5.54 -6.43
CA SER A 53 11.54 6.69 -7.23
C SER A 53 10.34 7.48 -7.77
N ALA A 54 9.30 6.79 -8.21
CA ALA A 54 8.07 7.42 -8.71
C ALA A 54 7.22 8.04 -7.60
N SER A 55 7.37 7.57 -6.36
CA SER A 55 6.59 8.04 -5.22
C SER A 55 7.25 9.20 -4.47
N TYR A 56 8.53 9.47 -4.70
CA TYR A 56 9.26 10.51 -3.98
C TYR A 56 8.91 11.90 -4.48
N GLU A 57 8.54 12.79 -3.57
CA GLU A 57 8.33 14.21 -3.84
C GLU A 57 8.86 15.07 -2.69
N GLU A 58 9.52 16.17 -3.06
CA GLU A 58 9.87 17.24 -2.13
C GLU A 58 8.95 18.43 -2.38
N GLN A 59 8.01 18.65 -1.47
CA GLN A 59 6.99 19.70 -1.56
C GLN A 59 7.46 20.95 -0.80
N GLN A 60 7.36 22.09 -1.46
CA GLN A 60 7.54 23.40 -0.80
C GLN A 60 6.22 23.79 -0.15
N LEU A 61 6.28 24.14 1.12
CA LEU A 61 5.11 24.61 1.89
C LEU A 61 5.09 26.14 1.95
N GLU A 62 3.92 26.71 2.21
CA GLU A 62 3.80 28.12 2.53
C GLU A 62 4.66 28.47 3.74
N GLY A 63 5.46 29.54 3.62
CA GLY A 63 6.44 29.93 4.66
C GLY A 63 7.88 29.43 4.45
N GLY A 64 8.19 28.78 3.31
CA GLY A 64 9.56 28.39 2.92
C GLY A 64 10.06 27.11 3.56
N GLU A 65 9.21 26.39 4.28
CA GLU A 65 9.53 25.04 4.75
C GLU A 65 9.31 24.00 3.63
N SER A 66 10.12 22.94 3.62
CA SER A 66 9.91 21.79 2.75
C SER A 66 9.45 20.56 3.53
N ARG A 67 8.74 19.67 2.86
CA ARG A 67 8.46 18.33 3.36
C ARG A 67 8.75 17.27 2.29
N ILE A 68 9.30 16.16 2.72
CA ILE A 68 9.45 14.97 1.88
C ILE A 68 8.18 14.13 2.03
N VAL A 69 7.61 13.72 0.91
CA VAL A 69 6.46 12.82 0.86
C VAL A 69 6.77 11.65 -0.04
N MET A 70 6.48 10.45 0.44
CA MET A 70 6.50 9.24 -0.37
C MET A 70 5.06 8.88 -0.75
N HIS A 71 4.64 9.22 -1.97
CA HIS A 71 3.30 8.96 -2.51
C HIS A 71 3.09 7.49 -2.91
N ILE A 72 3.56 6.58 -2.08
CA ILE A 72 3.34 5.14 -2.32
C ILE A 72 1.83 4.87 -2.32
N PRO A 73 1.29 4.20 -3.35
CA PRO A 73 -0.12 3.80 -3.36
C PRO A 73 -0.50 3.10 -2.05
N ALA A 74 -1.63 3.45 -1.45
CA ALA A 74 -2.02 2.97 -0.12
C ALA A 74 -2.03 1.44 -0.02
N ALA A 75 -2.40 0.75 -1.11
CA ALA A 75 -2.35 -0.71 -1.19
C ALA A 75 -0.92 -1.29 -1.13
N LEU A 76 0.09 -0.54 -1.55
CA LEU A 76 1.50 -0.95 -1.56
C LEU A 76 2.28 -0.43 -0.35
N ALA A 77 1.77 0.58 0.37
CA ALA A 77 2.46 1.19 1.50
C ALA A 77 2.78 0.15 2.58
N PRO A 78 4.04 0.06 3.06
CA PRO A 78 4.44 -0.92 4.08
C PRO A 78 3.70 -0.73 5.41
N VAL A 79 3.46 0.52 5.80
CA VAL A 79 2.67 0.91 6.96
C VAL A 79 1.36 1.50 6.46
N LYS A 80 0.22 0.94 6.90
CA LYS A 80 -1.11 1.35 6.42
C LYS A 80 -1.66 2.56 7.17
N ALA A 81 -1.37 2.63 8.45
CA ALA A 81 -1.80 3.73 9.30
C ALA A 81 -0.80 3.99 10.42
N ALA A 82 -0.82 5.20 10.97
CA ALA A 82 -0.12 5.54 12.21
C ALA A 82 -1.09 6.13 13.22
N VAL A 83 -1.04 5.67 14.48
CA VAL A 83 -1.86 6.18 15.57
C VAL A 83 -1.04 7.11 16.44
N LEU A 84 -1.52 8.34 16.61
CA LEU A 84 -0.77 9.45 17.16
C LEU A 84 -1.62 10.13 18.26
N PRO A 85 -1.32 9.95 19.57
CA PRO A 85 -1.99 10.73 20.61
C PRO A 85 -1.58 12.20 20.49
N LEU A 86 -2.50 13.15 20.54
CA LEU A 86 -2.21 14.58 20.42
C LEU A 86 -1.16 15.03 21.45
N VAL A 87 -1.33 14.60 22.70
CA VAL A 87 -0.41 14.82 23.81
C VAL A 87 -0.16 13.53 24.60
N LYS A 88 0.94 13.52 25.42
CA LYS A 88 1.36 12.36 26.22
C LYS A 88 0.72 12.28 27.61
N LYS A 89 -0.52 12.72 27.75
CA LYS A 89 -1.23 12.79 29.04
C LYS A 89 -2.73 12.66 28.81
N ASP A 90 -3.46 12.72 29.89
CA ASP A 90 -4.93 12.81 29.91
C ASP A 90 -5.63 11.56 29.34
N GLY A 91 -4.99 10.37 29.39
CA GLY A 91 -5.55 9.11 28.89
C GLY A 91 -5.44 8.92 27.36
N LEU A 92 -4.93 9.92 26.61
CA LEU A 92 -4.84 9.83 25.14
C LEU A 92 -3.87 8.76 24.64
N PRO A 93 -2.69 8.56 25.27
CA PRO A 93 -1.77 7.48 24.88
C PRO A 93 -2.38 6.08 25.04
N GLU A 94 -3.16 5.86 26.09
CA GLU A 94 -3.82 4.59 26.37
C GLU A 94 -4.83 4.28 25.27
N VAL A 95 -5.75 5.21 24.97
CA VAL A 95 -6.72 5.07 23.88
C VAL A 95 -6.03 4.85 22.53
N ALA A 96 -4.95 5.58 22.26
CA ALA A 96 -4.21 5.44 21.02
C ALA A 96 -3.54 4.04 20.90
N ARG A 97 -3.05 3.47 22.00
CA ARG A 97 -2.49 2.11 22.01
C ARG A 97 -3.56 1.05 21.83
N ASP A 98 -4.74 1.25 22.41
CA ASP A 98 -5.87 0.34 22.22
C ASP A 98 -6.32 0.30 20.76
N ILE A 99 -6.43 1.47 20.12
CA ILE A 99 -6.71 1.58 18.68
C ILE A 99 -5.62 0.90 17.85
N GLN A 100 -4.34 1.17 18.12
CA GLN A 100 -3.24 0.51 17.43
C GLN A 100 -3.30 -1.00 17.62
N HIS A 101 -3.59 -1.46 18.84
CA HIS A 101 -3.65 -2.90 19.15
C HIS A 101 -4.79 -3.59 18.38
N ALA A 102 -5.93 -2.94 18.26
CA ALA A 102 -7.04 -3.46 17.47
C ALA A 102 -6.70 -3.53 15.96
N LEU A 103 -6.16 -2.45 15.41
CA LEU A 103 -5.86 -2.36 13.98
C LEU A 103 -4.70 -3.25 13.54
N LYS A 104 -3.70 -3.49 14.38
CA LYS A 104 -2.51 -4.29 14.02
C LYS A 104 -2.80 -5.78 13.78
N CYS A 105 -3.99 -6.25 14.13
CA CYS A 105 -4.40 -7.61 13.80
C CYS A 105 -4.61 -7.79 12.29
N ASP A 106 -5.01 -6.73 11.60
CA ASP A 106 -5.33 -6.73 10.16
C ASP A 106 -4.31 -5.95 9.33
N PHE A 107 -3.63 -4.95 9.94
CA PHE A 107 -2.75 -4.03 9.21
C PHE A 107 -1.41 -3.84 9.91
N ASN A 108 -0.39 -3.47 9.15
CA ASN A 108 0.84 -2.94 9.73
C ASN A 108 0.60 -1.48 10.15
N VAL A 109 0.52 -1.23 11.46
CA VAL A 109 0.18 0.06 12.06
C VAL A 109 1.29 0.50 13.02
N GLN A 110 1.76 1.74 12.86
CA GLN A 110 2.71 2.36 13.78
C GLN A 110 2.02 3.16 14.87
N TYR A 111 2.72 3.32 15.99
CA TYR A 111 2.38 4.25 17.08
C TYR A 111 3.54 5.21 17.26
N ASP A 112 3.26 6.51 17.39
CA ASP A 112 4.29 7.52 17.67
C ASP A 112 3.74 8.62 18.57
N GLU A 113 4.46 8.92 19.64
CA GLU A 113 4.15 10.00 20.59
C GLU A 113 5.31 10.98 20.80
N LYS A 114 6.39 10.86 19.97
CA LYS A 114 7.59 11.68 20.11
C LYS A 114 7.43 13.00 19.33
N ASP A 115 7.79 14.11 19.95
CA ASP A 115 7.73 15.48 19.41
C ASP A 115 6.29 16.01 19.18
N SER A 116 6.15 17.13 18.47
CA SER A 116 4.86 17.72 18.12
C SER A 116 4.12 16.90 17.05
N ILE A 117 2.80 17.00 17.01
CA ILE A 117 1.97 16.29 16.04
C ILE A 117 2.37 16.58 14.59
N GLY A 118 2.73 17.81 14.26
CA GLY A 118 3.20 18.19 12.92
C GLY A 118 4.49 17.46 12.52
N LYS A 119 5.47 17.29 13.45
CA LYS A 119 6.68 16.53 13.18
C LYS A 119 6.39 15.05 12.98
N ARG A 120 5.43 14.50 13.73
CA ARG A 120 5.00 13.10 13.57
C ARG A 120 4.32 12.87 12.21
N TYR A 121 3.46 13.78 11.77
CA TYR A 121 2.89 13.72 10.42
C TYR A 121 3.99 13.72 9.33
N ARG A 122 4.97 14.63 9.43
CA ARG A 122 6.09 14.68 8.48
C ARG A 122 6.89 13.38 8.43
N ARG A 123 7.13 12.72 9.58
CA ARG A 123 7.79 11.40 9.60
C ARG A 123 6.97 10.34 8.88
N GLN A 124 5.66 10.33 9.09
CA GLN A 124 4.76 9.39 8.42
C GLN A 124 4.64 9.68 6.92
N ASP A 125 4.55 10.95 6.53
CA ASP A 125 4.56 11.36 5.13
C ASP A 125 5.86 10.90 4.43
N ALA A 126 7.01 11.04 5.08
CA ALA A 126 8.33 10.67 4.53
C ALA A 126 8.53 9.16 4.35
N ILE A 127 7.87 8.31 5.13
CA ILE A 127 7.93 6.85 4.97
C ILE A 127 6.78 6.28 4.14
N GLY A 128 5.88 7.15 3.67
CA GLY A 128 4.78 6.76 2.79
C GLY A 128 3.55 6.19 3.49
N THR A 129 3.35 6.43 4.80
CA THR A 129 2.14 6.02 5.51
C THR A 129 0.93 6.82 5.00
N PRO A 130 -0.09 6.17 4.40
CA PRO A 130 -1.18 6.89 3.74
C PRO A 130 -2.15 7.58 4.71
N TYR A 131 -2.29 7.05 5.94
CA TYR A 131 -3.27 7.54 6.91
C TYR A 131 -2.65 7.74 8.28
N CYS A 132 -2.94 8.89 8.91
CA CYS A 132 -2.61 9.16 10.31
C CYS A 132 -3.92 9.31 11.11
N ILE A 133 -4.01 8.59 12.21
CA ILE A 133 -5.13 8.58 13.15
C ILE A 133 -4.69 9.38 14.37
N THR A 134 -5.32 10.53 14.61
CA THR A 134 -4.99 11.37 15.77
C THR A 134 -6.06 11.21 16.83
N VAL A 135 -5.61 10.86 18.04
CA VAL A 135 -6.42 10.78 19.25
C VAL A 135 -6.26 12.08 20.03
N ASP A 136 -7.34 12.80 20.23
CA ASP A 136 -7.39 14.10 20.91
C ASP A 136 -8.34 14.09 22.13
N HIS A 137 -8.49 15.21 22.84
CA HIS A 137 -9.35 15.28 24.01
C HIS A 137 -10.82 15.05 23.66
N GLN A 138 -11.27 15.49 22.49
CA GLN A 138 -12.65 15.26 22.04
C GLN A 138 -12.92 13.77 21.82
N THR A 139 -11.90 12.97 21.48
CA THR A 139 -12.01 11.53 21.34
C THR A 139 -12.54 10.85 22.62
N LEU A 140 -12.20 11.41 23.80
CA LEU A 140 -12.66 10.87 25.09
C LEU A 140 -14.14 11.12 25.34
N GLU A 141 -14.74 12.10 24.64
CA GLU A 141 -16.14 12.47 24.76
C GLU A 141 -17.02 11.78 23.72
N ASP A 142 -16.56 11.77 22.44
CA ASP A 142 -17.36 11.34 21.29
C ASP A 142 -16.96 9.99 20.68
N ASN A 143 -15.92 9.34 21.21
CA ASN A 143 -15.34 8.10 20.66
C ASN A 143 -15.00 8.19 19.16
N CYS A 144 -14.66 9.39 18.68
CA CYS A 144 -14.22 9.64 17.32
C CYS A 144 -12.76 10.09 17.32
N VAL A 145 -12.07 9.85 16.22
CA VAL A 145 -10.68 10.25 15.99
C VAL A 145 -10.57 11.07 14.72
N THR A 146 -9.50 11.82 14.60
CA THR A 146 -9.20 12.54 13.36
C THR A 146 -8.36 11.64 12.42
N LEU A 147 -8.91 11.30 11.26
CA LEU A 147 -8.23 10.58 10.19
C LEU A 147 -7.69 11.58 9.18
N ARG A 148 -6.35 11.63 9.02
CA ARG A 148 -5.65 12.50 8.07
C ARG A 148 -5.15 11.69 6.89
N ASN A 149 -5.44 12.15 5.67
CA ASN A 149 -4.87 11.62 4.44
C ASN A 149 -3.51 12.28 4.14
N ARG A 150 -2.48 11.50 3.83
CA ARG A 150 -1.11 11.96 3.50
C ARG A 150 -1.09 12.88 2.27
N ASP A 151 -1.80 12.50 1.21
CA ASP A 151 -1.68 13.13 -0.10
C ASP A 151 -2.43 14.46 -0.16
N THR A 152 -3.65 14.49 0.36
CA THR A 152 -4.51 15.69 0.34
C THR A 152 -4.35 16.56 1.58
N MET A 153 -3.73 16.04 2.66
CA MET A 153 -3.68 16.61 4.01
C MET A 153 -5.06 16.86 4.64
N GLN A 154 -6.13 16.46 3.97
CA GLN A 154 -7.49 16.58 4.51
C GLN A 154 -7.65 15.72 5.76
N GLN A 155 -8.44 16.22 6.68
CA GLN A 155 -8.75 15.59 7.95
C GLN A 155 -10.25 15.42 8.07
N GLU A 156 -10.67 14.23 8.47
CA GLU A 156 -12.08 13.90 8.72
C GLU A 156 -12.24 13.29 10.09
N ARG A 157 -13.39 13.53 10.74
CA ARG A 157 -13.73 12.92 12.01
C ARG A 157 -14.45 11.61 11.78
N VAL A 158 -13.94 10.52 12.32
CA VAL A 158 -14.47 9.16 12.11
C VAL A 158 -14.62 8.42 13.44
N ALA A 159 -15.66 7.61 13.59
CA ALA A 159 -15.85 6.80 14.77
C ALA A 159 -14.77 5.70 14.89
N ILE A 160 -14.29 5.45 16.11
CA ILE A 160 -13.30 4.40 16.38
C ILE A 160 -13.82 3.03 15.91
N SER A 161 -15.11 2.76 16.08
CA SER A 161 -15.75 1.49 15.66
C SER A 161 -15.69 1.24 14.15
N GLU A 162 -15.59 2.29 13.33
CA GLU A 162 -15.56 2.20 11.87
C GLU A 162 -14.15 2.19 11.28
N LEU A 163 -13.13 2.46 12.09
CA LEU A 163 -11.75 2.62 11.62
C LEU A 163 -11.25 1.40 10.83
N ASN A 164 -11.52 0.19 11.30
CA ASN A 164 -11.05 -1.03 10.63
C ASN A 164 -11.63 -1.11 9.22
N ASN A 165 -12.95 -0.92 9.07
CA ASN A 165 -13.64 -0.97 7.78
C ASN A 165 -13.14 0.15 6.83
N ILE A 166 -13.00 1.37 7.37
CA ILE A 166 -12.52 2.52 6.58
C ILE A 166 -11.11 2.28 6.08
N ILE A 167 -10.18 1.83 6.94
CA ILE A 167 -8.80 1.55 6.53
C ILE A 167 -8.77 0.38 5.56
N ALA A 168 -9.51 -0.71 5.81
CA ALA A 168 -9.58 -1.87 4.92
C ALA A 168 -9.98 -1.47 3.50
N ASP A 169 -11.03 -0.66 3.35
CA ASP A 169 -11.45 -0.18 2.03
C ASP A 169 -10.38 0.69 1.37
N LYS A 170 -9.87 1.68 2.10
CA LYS A 170 -8.91 2.67 1.59
C LYS A 170 -7.53 2.07 1.20
N VAL A 171 -7.10 0.94 1.79
CA VAL A 171 -5.79 0.32 1.51
C VAL A 171 -5.89 -0.97 0.70
N SER A 172 -7.08 -1.35 0.23
CA SER A 172 -7.26 -2.58 -0.52
C SER A 172 -6.68 -2.48 -1.93
N ILE A 173 -6.13 -3.59 -2.42
CA ILE A 173 -5.71 -3.70 -3.82
C ILE A 173 -6.93 -3.60 -4.77
N THR A 174 -8.09 -4.05 -4.32
CA THR A 174 -9.35 -3.97 -5.08
C THR A 174 -9.76 -2.51 -5.31
N SER A 175 -9.66 -1.65 -4.29
CA SER A 175 -9.95 -0.22 -4.42
C SER A 175 -8.95 0.46 -5.37
N LEU A 176 -7.66 0.09 -5.31
CA LEU A 176 -6.66 0.57 -6.25
C LEU A 176 -7.01 0.16 -7.70
N LEU A 177 -7.35 -1.10 -7.94
CA LEU A 177 -7.69 -1.60 -9.28
C LEU A 177 -8.95 -0.96 -9.84
N LYS A 178 -9.96 -0.69 -9.01
CA LYS A 178 -11.17 0.04 -9.43
C LYS A 178 -10.87 1.48 -9.84
N ALA A 179 -9.92 2.12 -9.20
CA ALA A 179 -9.52 3.49 -9.54
C ALA A 179 -8.73 3.60 -10.86
N LEU A 180 -8.27 2.46 -11.42
CA LEU A 180 -7.56 2.39 -12.71
C LEU A 180 -8.48 2.09 -13.90
N GLN A 181 -9.76 1.84 -13.65
CA GLN A 181 -10.79 1.60 -14.68
C GLN A 181 -11.48 2.91 -15.05
#